data_85a10415f9c808cb8ac6e7099442dc3f
#
_entry.id   85a10415f9c808cb8ac6e7099442dc3f
#
_cell.length_a   1.000
_cell.length_b   1.000
_cell.length_c   1.000
_cell.angle_alpha   90.00
_cell.angle_beta   90.00
_cell.angle_gamma   90.00
#
_symmetry.space_group_name_H-M   'P 1'
#
loop_
_entity.id
_entity.type
_entity.pdbx_description
1 polymer ?
#
loop_
_entity_poly.entity_id
_entity_poly.type
_entity_poly.pdbx_seq_one_letter_code
_entity_poly.pdbx_strand_id
1 'polypeptide(L)'
;MPLVSILEELKCAQTGRYGIPCFDVFDMVATEGTFLAIEEQKAPTIVAIYAGFIDRPGADVFANAIRTMAGHCSVPVSLILDHGGSYEQCIKALAYGFSDVMYDGSQLPVEENIATTSMVVRAAHAVGASVEAELGHVGRGTDYEEFGGQRLGFTDPDLVERFVAETGVDSLAVAIGTAHGVYKGTPCLDLDLLAEIRRRVDIPLVMHGGSGLTEEQFQAAIAAGISKVNIATDLMLTAGARMVETAKADGASYFGMLDAARQAYRERTAYYMDLFGTTGKA
;
A
#
# COMPACT_ATOMS: atom_id res chain seq x y z
N MET A 1 -6.96 18.42 7.58
CA MET A 1 -8.23 17.64 7.52
C MET A 1 -8.12 16.48 8.50
N PRO A 2 -9.21 15.90 9.03
CA PRO A 2 -9.10 14.67 9.81
C PRO A 2 -8.60 13.51 8.92
N LEU A 3 -8.07 12.46 9.55
CA LEU A 3 -7.84 11.19 8.90
C LEU A 3 -9.14 10.73 8.21
N VAL A 4 -9.06 10.27 6.96
CA VAL A 4 -10.22 9.86 6.16
C VAL A 4 -10.04 8.43 5.66
N SER A 5 -11.14 7.72 5.39
CA SER A 5 -11.06 6.55 4.51
C SER A 5 -10.67 7.01 3.11
N ILE A 6 -9.78 6.28 2.46
CA ILE A 6 -9.24 6.68 1.15
C ILE A 6 -10.16 6.28 -0.02
N LEU A 7 -11.27 5.62 0.24
CA LEU A 7 -12.10 5.02 -0.80
C LEU A 7 -12.56 6.02 -1.87
N GLU A 8 -13.00 7.22 -1.47
CA GLU A 8 -13.46 8.24 -2.43
C GLU A 8 -12.29 8.75 -3.29
N GLU A 9 -11.11 8.92 -2.71
CA GLU A 9 -9.90 9.30 -3.44
C GLU A 9 -9.44 8.21 -4.42
N LEU A 10 -9.59 6.93 -4.05
CA LEU A 10 -9.32 5.80 -4.96
C LEU A 10 -10.29 5.77 -6.15
N LYS A 11 -11.57 6.09 -5.95
CA LYS A 11 -12.54 6.23 -7.03
C LYS A 11 -12.21 7.41 -7.96
N CYS A 12 -11.77 8.52 -7.38
CA CYS A 12 -11.26 9.66 -8.15
C CYS A 12 -10.02 9.27 -8.97
N ALA A 13 -9.08 8.52 -8.37
CA ALA A 13 -7.88 8.03 -9.03
C ALA A 13 -8.23 7.10 -10.20
N GLN A 14 -9.15 6.17 -9.98
CA GLN A 14 -9.66 5.26 -11.02
C GLN A 14 -10.24 6.03 -12.21
N THR A 15 -11.10 7.00 -11.95
CA THR A 15 -11.73 7.82 -12.98
C THR A 15 -10.72 8.72 -13.68
N GLY A 16 -9.79 9.31 -12.91
CA GLY A 16 -8.78 10.24 -13.38
C GLY A 16 -7.54 9.56 -13.99
N ARG A 17 -7.46 8.22 -13.92
CA ARG A 17 -6.32 7.40 -14.41
C ARG A 17 -4.98 7.84 -13.83
N TYR A 18 -4.94 8.01 -12.50
CA TYR A 18 -3.71 8.18 -11.73
C TYR A 18 -3.69 7.18 -10.58
N GLY A 19 -2.54 7.03 -9.91
CA GLY A 19 -2.40 6.10 -8.79
C GLY A 19 -2.24 6.84 -7.48
N ILE A 20 -2.90 6.38 -6.41
CA ILE A 20 -2.63 6.84 -5.05
C ILE A 20 -1.53 5.97 -4.44
N PRO A 21 -0.42 6.57 -3.99
CA PRO A 21 0.62 5.81 -3.32
C PRO A 21 0.18 5.39 -1.92
N CYS A 22 0.59 4.18 -1.54
CA CYS A 22 0.51 3.66 -0.19
C CYS A 22 1.94 3.44 0.32
N PHE A 23 2.36 4.22 1.31
CA PHE A 23 3.71 4.20 1.84
C PHE A 23 3.75 3.57 3.22
N ASP A 24 4.50 2.46 3.34
CA ASP A 24 4.77 1.88 4.65
C ASP A 24 5.75 2.73 5.45
N VAL A 25 5.39 3.00 6.69
CA VAL A 25 6.24 3.67 7.66
C VAL A 25 6.47 2.78 8.87
N PHE A 26 7.70 2.84 9.40
CA PHE A 26 8.14 1.91 10.45
C PHE A 26 8.60 2.63 11.73
N ASP A 27 8.76 3.95 11.65
CA ASP A 27 9.17 4.83 12.74
C ASP A 27 8.74 6.28 12.47
N MET A 28 8.98 7.15 13.45
CA MET A 28 8.61 8.57 13.36
C MET A 28 9.43 9.34 12.32
N VAL A 29 10.67 8.94 12.05
CA VAL A 29 11.55 9.63 11.08
C VAL A 29 11.03 9.43 9.65
N ALA A 30 10.68 8.16 9.32
CA ALA A 30 10.02 7.80 8.07
C ALA A 30 8.68 8.53 7.92
N THR A 31 7.89 8.54 9.00
CA THR A 31 6.59 9.21 9.04
C THR A 31 6.71 10.70 8.76
N GLU A 32 7.62 11.40 9.47
CA GLU A 32 7.87 12.84 9.26
C GLU A 32 8.26 13.14 7.80
N GLY A 33 9.18 12.35 7.23
CA GLY A 33 9.60 12.51 5.82
C GLY A 33 8.43 12.35 4.85
N THR A 34 7.60 11.33 5.06
CA THR A 34 6.39 11.07 4.26
C THR A 34 5.40 12.23 4.35
N PHE A 35 5.10 12.72 5.55
CA PHE A 35 4.15 13.83 5.75
C PHE A 35 4.64 15.17 5.19
N LEU A 36 5.96 15.42 5.21
CA LEU A 36 6.54 16.58 4.52
C LEU A 36 6.27 16.52 3.00
N ALA A 37 6.47 15.36 2.39
CA ALA A 37 6.19 15.17 0.96
C ALA A 37 4.69 15.33 0.64
N ILE A 38 3.80 14.76 1.46
CA ILE A 38 2.34 14.87 1.33
C ILE A 38 1.91 16.34 1.24
N GLU A 39 2.40 17.16 2.18
CA GLU A 39 2.06 18.59 2.22
C GLU A 39 2.68 19.39 1.07
N GLU A 40 3.90 19.07 0.66
CA GLU A 40 4.58 19.75 -0.43
C GLU A 40 3.95 19.43 -1.79
N GLN A 41 3.63 18.15 -2.02
CA GLN A 41 3.07 17.69 -3.29
C GLN A 41 1.55 17.91 -3.38
N LYS A 42 0.88 18.25 -2.28
CA LYS A 42 -0.59 18.34 -2.22
C LYS A 42 -1.25 17.08 -2.79
N ALA A 43 -0.78 15.92 -2.36
CA ALA A 43 -1.13 14.62 -2.90
C ALA A 43 -1.94 13.81 -1.88
N PRO A 44 -3.18 13.36 -2.21
CA PRO A 44 -3.88 12.36 -1.40
C PRO A 44 -3.01 11.12 -1.27
N THR A 45 -2.87 10.61 -0.03
CA THR A 45 -1.88 9.56 0.24
C THR A 45 -2.37 8.60 1.31
N ILE A 46 -1.97 7.35 1.17
CA ILE A 46 -2.18 6.30 2.16
C ILE A 46 -0.87 6.10 2.92
N VAL A 47 -0.93 6.20 4.24
CA VAL A 47 0.16 5.80 5.14
C VAL A 47 -0.18 4.44 5.71
N ALA A 48 0.74 3.50 5.63
CA ALA A 48 0.51 2.12 6.03
C ALA A 48 1.37 1.71 7.23
N ILE A 49 0.78 0.91 8.10
CA ILE A 49 1.51 0.12 9.10
C ILE A 49 1.36 -1.36 8.75
N TYR A 50 2.49 -2.01 8.44
CA TYR A 50 2.52 -3.45 8.16
C TYR A 50 2.06 -4.27 9.36
N ALA A 51 1.23 -5.28 9.13
CA ALA A 51 0.61 -6.11 10.18
C ALA A 51 1.59 -6.76 11.15
N GLY A 52 2.82 -7.03 10.73
CA GLY A 52 3.87 -7.51 11.64
C GLY A 52 4.23 -6.55 12.78
N PHE A 53 3.74 -5.30 12.75
CA PHE A 53 3.97 -4.30 13.80
C PHE A 53 2.73 -4.08 14.68
N ILE A 54 1.52 -4.47 14.26
CA ILE A 54 0.28 -4.17 14.99
C ILE A 54 0.20 -4.84 16.37
N ASP A 55 0.90 -5.94 16.54
CA ASP A 55 0.94 -6.69 17.81
C ASP A 55 2.11 -6.30 18.73
N ARG A 56 2.97 -5.38 18.27
CA ARG A 56 4.11 -4.90 19.07
C ARG A 56 3.67 -3.91 20.12
N PRO A 57 4.36 -3.86 21.29
CA PRO A 57 4.15 -2.79 22.27
C PRO A 57 4.32 -1.41 21.63
N GLY A 58 3.37 -0.51 21.88
CA GLY A 58 3.40 0.86 21.34
C GLY A 58 2.82 1.03 19.92
N ALA A 59 2.25 -0.02 19.31
CA ALA A 59 1.59 0.09 18.03
C ALA A 59 0.42 1.09 18.03
N ASP A 60 -0.34 1.12 19.11
CA ASP A 60 -1.41 2.10 19.37
C ASP A 60 -0.89 3.53 19.47
N VAL A 61 0.28 3.72 20.13
CA VAL A 61 0.93 5.03 20.26
C VAL A 61 1.41 5.50 18.88
N PHE A 62 2.03 4.62 18.10
CA PHE A 62 2.49 4.94 16.76
C PHE A 62 1.33 5.28 15.82
N ALA A 63 0.26 4.48 15.82
CA ALA A 63 -0.95 4.79 15.07
C ALA A 63 -1.55 6.14 15.45
N ASN A 64 -1.61 6.46 16.77
CA ASN A 64 -2.10 7.75 17.23
C ASN A 64 -1.21 8.93 16.82
N ALA A 65 0.11 8.75 16.75
CA ALA A 65 1.02 9.76 16.22
C ALA A 65 0.73 10.07 14.75
N ILE A 66 0.59 9.05 13.90
CA ILE A 66 0.24 9.20 12.48
C ILE A 66 -1.12 9.91 12.33
N ARG A 67 -2.13 9.49 13.09
CA ARG A 67 -3.46 10.13 13.11
C ARG A 67 -3.41 11.61 13.49
N THR A 68 -2.57 11.94 14.46
CA THR A 68 -2.36 13.33 14.88
C THR A 68 -1.73 14.14 13.76
N MET A 69 -0.70 13.61 13.09
CA MET A 69 -0.07 14.27 11.96
C MET A 69 -1.05 14.45 10.78
N ALA A 70 -1.84 13.41 10.47
CA ALA A 70 -2.87 13.49 9.44
C ALA A 70 -3.93 14.57 9.78
N GLY A 71 -4.26 14.74 11.06
CA GLY A 71 -5.16 15.80 11.52
C GLY A 71 -4.67 17.23 11.24
N HIS A 72 -3.37 17.41 11.08
CA HIS A 72 -2.74 18.68 10.74
C HIS A 72 -2.52 18.89 9.23
N CYS A 73 -2.71 17.83 8.43
CA CYS A 73 -2.56 17.92 6.98
C CYS A 73 -3.67 18.74 6.31
N SER A 74 -3.32 19.42 5.24
CA SER A 74 -4.26 20.17 4.39
C SER A 74 -4.92 19.28 3.32
N VAL A 75 -4.42 18.07 3.12
CA VAL A 75 -4.84 17.11 2.09
C VAL A 75 -5.39 15.82 2.71
N PRO A 76 -6.20 15.03 1.98
CA PRO A 76 -6.68 13.74 2.47
C PRO A 76 -5.52 12.76 2.74
N VAL A 77 -5.50 12.21 3.95
CA VAL A 77 -4.55 11.14 4.34
C VAL A 77 -5.34 10.02 4.98
N SER A 78 -5.04 8.78 4.61
CA SER A 78 -5.56 7.61 5.31
C SER A 78 -4.46 6.86 6.05
N LEU A 79 -4.86 6.09 7.06
CA LEU A 79 -4.00 5.13 7.76
C LEU A 79 -4.58 3.73 7.56
N ILE A 80 -3.83 2.86 6.87
CA ILE A 80 -4.24 1.49 6.58
C ILE A 80 -3.39 0.47 7.36
N LEU A 81 -4.04 -0.62 7.81
CA LEU A 81 -3.33 -1.84 8.18
C LEU A 81 -2.94 -2.57 6.90
N ASP A 82 -1.66 -2.76 6.64
CA ASP A 82 -1.14 -3.46 5.47
C ASP A 82 -0.91 -4.95 5.78
N HIS A 83 -1.47 -5.84 4.96
CA HIS A 83 -1.42 -7.29 5.08
C HIS A 83 -1.86 -7.86 6.44
N GLY A 84 -3.03 -7.45 6.94
CA GLY A 84 -3.64 -8.06 8.13
C GLY A 84 -3.89 -9.56 7.92
N GLY A 85 -3.17 -10.41 8.64
CA GLY A 85 -3.20 -11.87 8.50
C GLY A 85 -4.32 -12.55 9.28
N SER A 86 -5.11 -11.82 10.05
CA SER A 86 -6.25 -12.36 10.79
C SER A 86 -7.35 -11.32 11.03
N TYR A 87 -8.54 -11.81 11.29
CA TYR A 87 -9.67 -10.97 11.71
C TYR A 87 -9.31 -10.10 12.92
N GLU A 88 -8.65 -10.70 13.91
CA GLU A 88 -8.26 -10.00 15.17
C GLU A 88 -7.30 -8.85 14.92
N GLN A 89 -6.35 -8.99 14.00
CA GLN A 89 -5.44 -7.89 13.63
C GLN A 89 -6.21 -6.74 12.99
N CYS A 90 -7.16 -7.02 12.09
CA CYS A 90 -8.00 -6.00 11.47
C CYS A 90 -8.85 -5.27 12.53
N ILE A 91 -9.48 -6.00 13.45
CA ILE A 91 -10.26 -5.40 14.54
C ILE A 91 -9.38 -4.57 15.48
N LYS A 92 -8.17 -5.04 15.77
CA LYS A 92 -7.19 -4.28 16.57
C LYS A 92 -6.81 -2.97 15.89
N ALA A 93 -6.54 -2.97 14.60
CA ALA A 93 -6.26 -1.76 13.83
C ALA A 93 -7.43 -0.77 13.87
N LEU A 94 -8.66 -1.25 13.65
CA LEU A 94 -9.87 -0.42 13.80
C LEU A 94 -9.98 0.19 15.20
N ALA A 95 -9.70 -0.60 16.25
CA ALA A 95 -9.69 -0.11 17.64
C ALA A 95 -8.61 0.95 17.89
N TYR A 96 -7.49 0.91 17.19
CA TYR A 96 -6.43 1.93 17.22
C TYR A 96 -6.76 3.15 16.35
N GLY A 97 -7.91 3.13 15.66
CA GLY A 97 -8.44 4.25 14.88
C GLY A 97 -7.85 4.33 13.46
N PHE A 98 -7.49 3.21 12.87
CA PHE A 98 -7.19 3.16 11.44
C PHE A 98 -8.45 3.52 10.65
N SER A 99 -8.27 4.25 9.56
CA SER A 99 -9.37 4.62 8.65
C SER A 99 -9.65 3.55 7.60
N ASP A 100 -8.70 2.65 7.38
CA ASP A 100 -8.77 1.58 6.41
C ASP A 100 -8.03 0.35 6.94
N VAL A 101 -8.44 -0.84 6.52
CA VAL A 101 -7.75 -2.09 6.86
C VAL A 101 -7.66 -2.99 5.65
N MET A 102 -6.54 -3.69 5.49
CA MET A 102 -6.43 -4.79 4.55
C MET A 102 -6.47 -6.12 5.31
N TYR A 103 -7.32 -7.03 4.84
CA TYR A 103 -7.26 -8.44 5.23
C TYR A 103 -6.63 -9.26 4.11
N ASP A 104 -5.54 -9.95 4.41
CA ASP A 104 -4.82 -10.79 3.46
C ASP A 104 -5.10 -12.27 3.73
N GLY A 105 -6.13 -12.80 3.07
CA GLY A 105 -6.47 -14.23 3.03
C GLY A 105 -5.96 -14.94 1.78
N SER A 106 -5.05 -14.34 1.01
CA SER A 106 -4.63 -14.81 -0.32
C SER A 106 -4.01 -16.22 -0.33
N GLN A 107 -3.43 -16.65 0.79
CA GLN A 107 -2.86 -18.00 0.95
C GLN A 107 -3.87 -19.06 1.40
N LEU A 108 -5.10 -18.66 1.75
CA LEU A 108 -6.16 -19.54 2.17
C LEU A 108 -6.99 -20.04 0.98
N PRO A 109 -7.73 -21.15 1.12
CA PRO A 109 -8.76 -21.49 0.16
C PRO A 109 -9.73 -20.31 -0.03
N VAL A 110 -10.21 -20.10 -1.26
CA VAL A 110 -11.04 -18.93 -1.60
C VAL A 110 -12.28 -18.78 -0.73
N GLU A 111 -12.89 -19.89 -0.32
CA GLU A 111 -14.07 -19.88 0.56
C GLU A 111 -13.75 -19.33 1.95
N GLU A 112 -12.58 -19.68 2.50
CA GLU A 112 -12.11 -19.17 3.79
C GLU A 112 -11.73 -17.70 3.70
N ASN A 113 -11.09 -17.30 2.59
CA ASN A 113 -10.78 -15.90 2.31
C ASN A 113 -12.08 -15.07 2.24
N ILE A 114 -13.08 -15.51 1.45
CA ILE A 114 -14.39 -14.85 1.35
C ILE A 114 -15.06 -14.73 2.72
N ALA A 115 -15.10 -15.81 3.48
CA ALA A 115 -15.79 -15.85 4.77
C ALA A 115 -15.17 -14.83 5.74
N THR A 116 -13.84 -14.82 5.89
CA THR A 116 -13.15 -13.90 6.81
C THR A 116 -13.19 -12.47 6.32
N THR A 117 -12.94 -12.22 5.02
CA THR A 117 -13.04 -10.89 4.42
C THR A 117 -14.42 -10.27 4.67
N SER A 118 -15.50 -11.02 4.43
CA SER A 118 -16.87 -10.57 4.68
C SER A 118 -17.13 -10.19 6.17
N MET A 119 -16.49 -10.89 7.11
CA MET A 119 -16.57 -10.54 8.54
C MET A 119 -15.84 -9.21 8.81
N VAL A 120 -14.64 -9.04 8.26
CA VAL A 120 -13.85 -7.79 8.38
C VAL A 120 -14.61 -6.62 7.78
N VAL A 121 -15.16 -6.77 6.58
CA VAL A 121 -15.97 -5.74 5.90
C VAL A 121 -17.13 -5.28 6.78
N ARG A 122 -17.92 -6.20 7.34
CA ARG A 122 -19.04 -5.84 8.22
C ARG A 122 -18.59 -5.07 9.45
N ALA A 123 -17.44 -5.43 10.04
CA ALA A 123 -16.94 -4.74 11.22
C ALA A 123 -16.36 -3.35 10.88
N ALA A 124 -15.61 -3.25 9.79
CA ALA A 124 -15.01 -2.00 9.34
C ALA A 124 -16.08 -0.98 8.89
N HIS A 125 -17.05 -1.41 8.09
CA HIS A 125 -18.15 -0.54 7.65
C HIS A 125 -18.99 -0.02 8.81
N ALA A 126 -19.16 -0.80 9.88
CA ALA A 126 -19.88 -0.36 11.08
C ALA A 126 -19.23 0.84 11.77
N VAL A 127 -17.94 1.08 11.56
CA VAL A 127 -17.19 2.21 12.12
C VAL A 127 -16.73 3.23 11.06
N GLY A 128 -17.15 3.05 9.80
CA GLY A 128 -16.87 3.98 8.69
C GLY A 128 -15.48 3.82 8.07
N ALA A 129 -14.82 2.68 8.29
CA ALA A 129 -13.55 2.32 7.66
C ALA A 129 -13.78 1.51 6.38
N SER A 130 -12.91 1.63 5.37
CA SER A 130 -12.93 0.80 4.19
C SER A 130 -12.03 -0.44 4.32
N VAL A 131 -12.27 -1.42 3.45
CA VAL A 131 -11.56 -2.69 3.46
C VAL A 131 -10.94 -2.98 2.11
N GLU A 132 -9.66 -3.32 2.13
CA GLU A 132 -8.95 -3.95 1.04
C GLU A 132 -8.83 -5.45 1.30
N ALA A 133 -8.90 -6.27 0.25
CA ALA A 133 -8.58 -7.69 0.32
C ALA A 133 -7.70 -8.10 -0.85
N GLU A 134 -7.05 -9.26 -0.75
CA GLU A 134 -6.20 -9.80 -1.81
C GLU A 134 -6.80 -11.09 -2.38
N LEU A 135 -6.88 -11.17 -3.70
CA LEU A 135 -7.24 -12.38 -4.45
C LEU A 135 -6.13 -12.74 -5.44
N GLY A 136 -5.72 -14.02 -5.44
CA GLY A 136 -4.40 -14.40 -5.91
C GLY A 136 -3.38 -14.12 -4.81
N HIS A 137 -2.12 -14.44 -5.01
CA HIS A 137 -1.09 -14.25 -4.00
C HIS A 137 0.13 -13.52 -4.57
N VAL A 138 0.45 -12.36 -4.00
CA VAL A 138 1.66 -11.62 -4.29
C VAL A 138 2.81 -12.22 -3.48
N GLY A 139 3.66 -13.00 -4.14
CA GLY A 139 4.78 -13.72 -3.53
C GLY A 139 5.94 -12.83 -3.08
N ARG A 140 7.10 -13.45 -2.82
CA ARG A 140 8.33 -12.75 -2.44
C ARG A 140 9.27 -12.61 -3.63
N GLY A 141 9.87 -11.44 -3.82
CA GLY A 141 10.82 -11.16 -4.88
C GLY A 141 12.06 -12.06 -4.87
N THR A 142 12.45 -12.58 -3.66
CA THR A 142 13.52 -13.58 -3.53
C THR A 142 13.20 -14.90 -4.18
N ASP A 143 11.93 -15.24 -4.33
CA ASP A 143 11.43 -16.47 -4.90
C ASP A 143 10.90 -16.25 -6.33
N TYR A 144 11.06 -15.03 -6.83
CA TYR A 144 10.62 -14.63 -8.16
C TYR A 144 11.49 -15.30 -9.22
N GLU A 145 10.85 -16.14 -10.04
CA GLU A 145 11.46 -16.73 -11.23
C GLU A 145 11.02 -15.95 -12.47
N GLU A 146 11.94 -15.71 -13.41
CA GLU A 146 11.59 -15.02 -14.66
C GLU A 146 10.48 -15.75 -15.41
N PHE A 147 9.61 -14.99 -16.04
CA PHE A 147 8.45 -15.48 -16.76
C PHE A 147 8.80 -16.47 -17.89
N GLY A 148 8.41 -17.65 -17.72
CA GLY A 148 8.52 -18.89 -18.46
C GLY A 148 8.00 -20.02 -17.59
N GLY A 149 7.90 -19.74 -16.27
CA GLY A 149 7.32 -20.64 -15.27
C GLY A 149 5.79 -20.51 -15.17
N GLN A 150 5.22 -21.32 -14.33
CA GLN A 150 3.77 -21.36 -14.09
C GLN A 150 3.30 -20.03 -13.50
N ARG A 151 2.13 -19.52 -13.90
CA ARG A 151 1.41 -18.39 -13.30
C ARG A 151 0.83 -18.74 -11.91
N LEU A 152 1.67 -19.34 -11.06
CA LEU A 152 1.28 -19.72 -9.71
C LEU A 152 1.04 -18.44 -8.88
N GLY A 153 -0.13 -18.36 -8.30
CA GLY A 153 -0.51 -17.24 -7.45
C GLY A 153 -1.18 -16.07 -8.18
N PHE A 154 -1.21 -16.02 -9.50
CA PHE A 154 -1.94 -14.96 -10.21
C PHE A 154 -3.43 -14.98 -9.86
N THR A 155 -4.04 -13.80 -9.88
CA THR A 155 -5.48 -13.68 -9.67
C THR A 155 -6.24 -14.42 -10.76
N ASP A 156 -7.14 -15.33 -10.35
CA ASP A 156 -8.06 -15.98 -11.26
C ASP A 156 -9.21 -15.00 -11.59
N PRO A 157 -9.32 -14.51 -12.83
CA PRO A 157 -10.34 -13.53 -13.20
C PRO A 157 -11.75 -14.08 -13.06
N ASP A 158 -11.96 -15.41 -13.15
CA ASP A 158 -13.29 -16.02 -13.01
C ASP A 158 -13.82 -15.99 -11.57
N LEU A 159 -12.95 -15.79 -10.59
CA LEU A 159 -13.33 -15.67 -9.18
C LEU A 159 -13.60 -14.22 -8.75
N VAL A 160 -13.13 -13.22 -9.50
CA VAL A 160 -13.13 -11.80 -9.06
C VAL A 160 -14.53 -11.27 -8.78
N GLU A 161 -15.48 -11.47 -9.72
CA GLU A 161 -16.86 -10.98 -9.56
C GLU A 161 -17.54 -11.59 -8.33
N ARG A 162 -17.39 -12.90 -8.17
CA ARG A 162 -17.93 -13.62 -7.02
C ARG A 162 -17.32 -13.14 -5.72
N PHE A 163 -15.97 -13.02 -5.67
CA PHE A 163 -15.25 -12.58 -4.48
C PHE A 163 -15.73 -11.19 -4.03
N VAL A 164 -15.79 -10.22 -4.94
CA VAL A 164 -16.25 -8.86 -4.63
C VAL A 164 -17.71 -8.85 -4.19
N ALA A 165 -18.58 -9.59 -4.87
CA ALA A 165 -20.01 -9.63 -4.54
C ALA A 165 -20.30 -10.28 -3.18
N GLU A 166 -19.59 -11.36 -2.82
CA GLU A 166 -19.82 -12.09 -1.56
C GLU A 166 -19.13 -11.41 -0.36
N THR A 167 -18.01 -10.72 -0.58
CA THR A 167 -17.29 -10.03 0.50
C THR A 167 -17.80 -8.62 0.76
N GLY A 168 -18.20 -7.91 -0.28
CA GLY A 168 -18.51 -6.48 -0.22
C GLY A 168 -17.30 -5.61 0.01
N VAL A 169 -16.10 -6.06 -0.37
CA VAL A 169 -14.82 -5.35 -0.20
C VAL A 169 -14.79 -4.07 -1.03
N ASP A 170 -14.10 -3.04 -0.54
CA ASP A 170 -14.08 -1.70 -1.14
C ASP A 170 -12.98 -1.53 -2.20
N SER A 171 -11.87 -2.27 -2.07
CA SER A 171 -10.77 -2.32 -3.05
C SER A 171 -10.15 -3.71 -3.08
N LEU A 172 -9.57 -4.09 -4.22
CA LEU A 172 -9.04 -5.43 -4.44
C LEU A 172 -7.59 -5.39 -4.89
N ALA A 173 -6.70 -5.98 -4.08
CA ALA A 173 -5.33 -6.26 -4.45
C ALA A 173 -5.29 -7.49 -5.37
N VAL A 174 -4.59 -7.34 -6.50
CA VAL A 174 -4.52 -8.34 -7.55
C VAL A 174 -3.07 -8.76 -7.83
N ALA A 175 -2.85 -10.05 -7.96
CA ALA A 175 -1.56 -10.62 -8.32
C ALA A 175 -1.47 -10.75 -9.85
N ILE A 176 -0.65 -9.90 -10.44
CA ILE A 176 -0.45 -9.78 -11.90
C ILE A 176 1.02 -9.92 -12.33
N GLY A 177 1.86 -10.48 -11.45
CA GLY A 177 3.29 -10.69 -11.72
C GLY A 177 4.23 -9.81 -10.91
N THR A 178 3.75 -9.11 -9.90
CA THR A 178 4.57 -8.45 -8.88
C THR A 178 4.92 -9.38 -7.72
N ALA A 179 5.93 -8.99 -6.94
CA ALA A 179 6.31 -9.67 -5.72
C ALA A 179 6.88 -8.68 -4.68
N HIS A 180 6.78 -9.02 -3.38
CA HIS A 180 7.28 -8.19 -2.30
C HIS A 180 8.81 -8.29 -2.14
N GLY A 181 9.45 -7.17 -1.80
CA GLY A 181 10.87 -7.11 -1.52
C GLY A 181 11.72 -6.88 -2.76
N VAL A 182 12.99 -7.32 -2.70
CA VAL A 182 13.96 -7.16 -3.80
C VAL A 182 13.79 -8.29 -4.80
N TYR A 183 13.60 -7.96 -6.06
CA TYR A 183 13.51 -8.95 -7.14
C TYR A 183 14.88 -9.55 -7.46
N LYS A 184 14.92 -10.86 -7.72
CA LYS A 184 16.10 -11.54 -8.27
C LYS A 184 16.19 -11.44 -9.80
N GLY A 185 15.06 -11.18 -10.47
CA GLY A 185 14.97 -11.06 -11.92
C GLY A 185 14.23 -9.78 -12.31
N THR A 186 13.94 -9.61 -13.58
CA THR A 186 13.15 -8.48 -14.07
C THR A 186 11.66 -8.80 -13.92
N PRO A 187 10.90 -8.04 -13.14
CA PRO A 187 9.47 -8.25 -13.01
C PRO A 187 8.77 -8.04 -14.37
N CYS A 188 7.77 -8.89 -14.64
CA CYS A 188 6.96 -8.80 -15.85
C CYS A 188 5.48 -8.80 -15.47
N LEU A 189 4.78 -7.70 -15.76
CA LEU A 189 3.37 -7.54 -15.46
C LEU A 189 2.49 -8.14 -16.54
N ASP A 190 1.47 -8.90 -16.17
CA ASP A 190 0.41 -9.36 -17.05
C ASP A 190 -0.69 -8.30 -17.17
N LEU A 191 -0.49 -7.35 -18.07
CA LEU A 191 -1.42 -6.25 -18.28
C LEU A 191 -2.73 -6.71 -18.98
N ASP A 192 -2.70 -7.81 -19.72
CA ASP A 192 -3.91 -8.38 -20.33
C ASP A 192 -4.82 -8.97 -19.25
N LEU A 193 -4.25 -9.68 -18.28
CA LEU A 193 -4.97 -10.16 -17.10
C LEU A 193 -5.53 -8.99 -16.29
N LEU A 194 -4.73 -7.94 -16.05
CA LEU A 194 -5.21 -6.75 -15.35
C LEU A 194 -6.40 -6.11 -16.06
N ALA A 195 -6.32 -5.96 -17.38
CA ALA A 195 -7.42 -5.40 -18.18
C ALA A 195 -8.66 -6.30 -18.15
N GLU A 196 -8.50 -7.61 -18.08
CA GLU A 196 -9.61 -8.54 -17.91
C GLU A 196 -10.27 -8.39 -16.55
N ILE A 197 -9.49 -8.37 -15.46
CA ILE A 197 -10.00 -8.15 -14.10
C ILE A 197 -10.75 -6.81 -14.02
N ARG A 198 -10.16 -5.73 -14.58
CA ARG A 198 -10.78 -4.40 -14.60
C ARG A 198 -12.16 -4.39 -15.26
N ARG A 199 -12.39 -5.19 -16.29
CA ARG A 199 -13.70 -5.27 -16.97
C ARG A 199 -14.77 -5.97 -16.14
N ARG A 200 -14.37 -6.79 -15.15
CA ARG A 200 -15.29 -7.60 -14.35
C ARG A 200 -15.81 -6.90 -13.10
N VAL A 201 -15.07 -5.93 -12.57
CA VAL A 201 -15.44 -5.23 -11.33
C VAL A 201 -15.18 -3.74 -11.42
N ASP A 202 -16.01 -2.94 -10.73
CA ASP A 202 -15.89 -1.47 -10.74
C ASP A 202 -15.16 -0.90 -9.52
N ILE A 203 -14.81 -1.74 -8.54
CA ILE A 203 -14.06 -1.27 -7.37
C ILE A 203 -12.61 -0.93 -7.73
N PRO A 204 -11.93 -0.04 -6.99
CA PRO A 204 -10.52 0.25 -7.18
C PRO A 204 -9.64 -1.01 -7.11
N LEU A 205 -8.70 -1.14 -8.04
CA LEU A 205 -7.70 -2.21 -8.06
C LEU A 205 -6.38 -1.74 -7.47
N VAL A 206 -5.72 -2.63 -6.75
CA VAL A 206 -4.50 -2.37 -6.00
C VAL A 206 -3.37 -3.26 -6.48
N MET A 207 -2.17 -2.70 -6.58
CA MET A 207 -0.93 -3.42 -6.90
C MET A 207 0.04 -3.37 -5.72
N HIS A 208 0.34 -4.53 -5.16
CA HIS A 208 1.40 -4.73 -4.18
C HIS A 208 2.74 -5.07 -4.85
N GLY A 209 3.84 -5.01 -4.09
CA GLY A 209 5.15 -5.39 -4.59
C GLY A 209 5.74 -4.42 -5.61
N GLY A 210 5.42 -3.14 -5.53
CA GLY A 210 5.87 -2.12 -6.48
C GLY A 210 7.38 -1.80 -6.44
N SER A 211 8.08 -2.10 -5.34
CA SER A 211 9.50 -1.76 -5.21
C SER A 211 10.36 -2.54 -6.21
N GLY A 212 10.97 -1.83 -7.17
CA GLY A 212 11.84 -2.45 -8.20
C GLY A 212 11.21 -2.55 -9.60
N LEU A 213 9.97 -2.08 -9.77
CA LEU A 213 9.39 -1.85 -11.10
C LEU A 213 10.01 -0.63 -11.78
N THR A 214 10.00 -0.60 -13.12
CA THR A 214 10.38 0.58 -13.88
C THR A 214 9.26 1.62 -13.91
N GLU A 215 9.57 2.87 -14.26
CA GLU A 215 8.58 3.95 -14.40
C GLU A 215 7.50 3.57 -15.44
N GLU A 216 7.92 2.97 -16.55
CA GLU A 216 7.01 2.53 -17.61
C GLU A 216 6.05 1.44 -17.14
N GLN A 217 6.52 0.52 -16.28
CA GLN A 217 5.68 -0.54 -15.71
C GLN A 217 4.63 0.04 -14.77
N PHE A 218 4.99 0.99 -13.91
CA PHE A 218 4.01 1.70 -13.07
C PHE A 218 2.98 2.44 -13.90
N GLN A 219 3.42 3.22 -14.89
CA GLN A 219 2.52 3.98 -15.76
C GLN A 219 1.59 3.05 -16.55
N ALA A 220 2.10 1.93 -17.06
CA ALA A 220 1.29 0.94 -17.78
C ALA A 220 0.24 0.28 -16.87
N ALA A 221 0.59 -0.09 -15.64
CA ALA A 221 -0.34 -0.68 -14.68
C ALA A 221 -1.44 0.31 -14.28
N ILE A 222 -1.09 1.57 -14.01
CA ILE A 222 -2.06 2.64 -13.69
C ILE A 222 -2.98 2.90 -14.89
N ALA A 223 -2.43 2.99 -16.10
CA ALA A 223 -3.22 3.16 -17.32
C ALA A 223 -4.19 1.98 -17.57
N ALA A 224 -3.79 0.76 -17.17
CA ALA A 224 -4.60 -0.46 -17.26
C ALA A 224 -5.64 -0.62 -16.15
N GLY A 225 -5.63 0.26 -15.11
CA GLY A 225 -6.70 0.32 -14.11
C GLY A 225 -6.29 0.17 -12.65
N ILE A 226 -5.00 0.13 -12.33
CA ILE A 226 -4.52 0.20 -10.94
C ILE A 226 -4.76 1.61 -10.40
N SER A 227 -5.35 1.70 -9.19
CA SER A 227 -5.67 2.96 -8.51
C SER A 227 -4.84 3.17 -7.23
N LYS A 228 -4.23 2.10 -6.69
CA LYS A 228 -3.35 2.15 -5.50
C LYS A 228 -2.10 1.33 -5.75
N VAL A 229 -0.95 1.82 -5.29
CA VAL A 229 0.33 1.10 -5.37
C VAL A 229 1.05 1.15 -4.02
N ASN A 230 1.39 -0.02 -3.48
CA ASN A 230 2.15 -0.13 -2.24
C ASN A 230 3.66 -0.05 -2.50
N ILE A 231 4.34 0.82 -1.76
CA ILE A 231 5.79 1.02 -1.79
C ILE A 231 6.34 0.97 -0.36
N ALA A 232 7.17 -0.02 -0.07
CA ALA A 232 7.84 -0.20 1.22
C ALA A 232 9.35 -0.36 1.08
N THR A 233 9.78 -1.44 0.41
CA THR A 233 11.18 -1.87 0.36
C THR A 233 12.10 -0.79 -0.21
N ASP A 234 11.71 -0.11 -1.27
CA ASP A 234 12.52 0.93 -1.89
C ASP A 234 12.74 2.14 -0.97
N LEU A 235 11.74 2.54 -0.21
CA LEU A 235 11.86 3.62 0.78
C LEU A 235 12.86 3.25 1.88
N MET A 236 12.73 2.03 2.44
CA MET A 236 13.64 1.53 3.48
C MET A 236 15.09 1.44 2.98
N LEU A 237 15.29 0.90 1.77
CA LEU A 237 16.64 0.75 1.20
C LEU A 237 17.28 2.11 0.92
N THR A 238 16.51 3.05 0.37
CA THR A 238 16.98 4.40 0.09
C THR A 238 17.37 5.13 1.37
N ALA A 239 16.52 5.07 2.40
CA ALA A 239 16.81 5.68 3.69
C ALA A 239 18.02 5.03 4.38
N GLY A 240 18.08 3.70 4.40
CA GLY A 240 19.21 2.96 4.96
C GLY A 240 20.53 3.27 4.27
N ALA A 241 20.55 3.35 2.94
CA ALA A 241 21.73 3.71 2.18
C ALA A 241 22.20 5.14 2.52
N ARG A 242 21.28 6.10 2.61
CA ARG A 242 21.57 7.49 2.96
C ARG A 242 22.13 7.61 4.40
N MET A 243 21.57 6.85 5.35
CA MET A 243 22.11 6.79 6.73
C MET A 243 23.54 6.25 6.76
N VAL A 244 23.81 5.16 6.04
CA VAL A 244 25.15 4.56 5.95
C VAL A 244 26.17 5.51 5.32
N GLU A 245 25.78 6.22 4.28
CA GLU A 245 26.62 7.25 3.64
C GLU A 245 26.95 8.37 4.63
N THR A 246 25.93 8.90 5.32
CA THR A 246 26.08 9.96 6.32
C THR A 246 26.94 9.51 7.48
N ALA A 247 26.84 8.26 7.94
CA ALA A 247 27.64 7.69 9.03
C ALA A 247 29.15 7.60 8.69
N LYS A 248 29.51 7.55 7.40
CA LYS A 248 30.90 7.51 6.93
C LYS A 248 31.53 8.88 6.74
N ALA A 249 30.72 9.95 6.73
CA ALA A 249 31.20 11.31 6.53
C ALA A 249 31.93 11.85 7.78
N ASP A 250 32.89 12.74 7.59
CA ASP A 250 33.56 13.46 8.69
C ASP A 250 32.52 14.28 9.48
N GLY A 251 32.52 14.16 10.81
CA GLY A 251 31.55 14.83 11.66
C GLY A 251 30.19 14.15 11.73
N ALA A 252 30.09 12.87 11.32
CA ALA A 252 28.86 12.07 11.44
C ALA A 252 28.27 12.14 12.85
N SER A 253 26.95 12.28 12.93
CA SER A 253 26.22 12.35 14.19
C SER A 253 24.92 11.58 14.12
N TYR A 254 24.41 11.18 15.29
CA TYR A 254 23.11 10.53 15.40
C TYR A 254 21.99 11.35 14.75
N PHE A 255 21.92 12.64 15.05
CA PHE A 255 20.90 13.52 14.47
C PHE A 255 21.08 13.69 12.97
N GLY A 256 22.32 13.79 12.47
CA GLY A 256 22.59 13.84 11.03
C GLY A 256 22.12 12.60 10.27
N MET A 257 22.28 11.41 10.87
CA MET A 257 21.77 10.16 10.27
C MET A 257 20.24 10.11 10.25
N LEU A 258 19.57 10.53 11.32
CA LEU A 258 18.10 10.60 11.35
C LEU A 258 17.57 11.62 10.33
N ASP A 259 18.23 12.79 10.22
CA ASP A 259 17.86 13.80 9.24
C ASP A 259 18.02 13.29 7.81
N ALA A 260 19.13 12.58 7.53
CA ALA A 260 19.39 11.96 6.25
C ALA A 260 18.31 10.92 5.87
N ALA A 261 17.86 10.10 6.83
CA ALA A 261 16.76 9.15 6.62
C ALA A 261 15.44 9.87 6.33
N ARG A 262 15.10 10.91 7.10
CA ARG A 262 13.89 11.72 6.91
C ARG A 262 13.86 12.36 5.52
N GLN A 263 14.97 12.95 5.09
CA GLN A 263 15.07 13.54 3.75
C GLN A 263 14.97 12.49 2.65
N ALA A 264 15.56 11.31 2.84
CA ALA A 264 15.43 10.20 1.89
C ALA A 264 13.97 9.76 1.72
N TYR A 265 13.22 9.60 2.81
CA TYR A 265 11.79 9.31 2.75
C TYR A 265 11.03 10.42 2.02
N ARG A 266 11.26 11.70 2.40
CA ARG A 266 10.60 12.85 1.77
C ARG A 266 10.83 12.89 0.25
N GLU A 267 12.09 12.77 -0.18
CA GLU A 267 12.46 12.83 -1.59
C GLU A 267 11.86 11.64 -2.36
N ARG A 268 11.92 10.43 -1.77
CA ARG A 268 11.48 9.22 -2.47
C ARG A 268 9.95 9.08 -2.51
N THR A 269 9.24 9.50 -1.47
CA THR A 269 7.77 9.56 -1.48
C THR A 269 7.27 10.61 -2.46
N ALA A 270 7.89 11.80 -2.51
CA ALA A 270 7.56 12.83 -3.50
C ALA A 270 7.75 12.31 -4.94
N TYR A 271 8.84 11.62 -5.22
CA TYR A 271 9.09 10.99 -6.51
C TYR A 271 7.95 10.05 -6.94
N TYR A 272 7.47 9.18 -6.03
CA TYR A 272 6.37 8.27 -6.37
C TYR A 272 5.03 9.00 -6.53
N MET A 273 4.79 10.08 -5.78
CA MET A 273 3.59 10.92 -5.97
C MET A 273 3.57 11.53 -7.38
N ASP A 274 4.70 12.04 -7.85
CA ASP A 274 4.84 12.57 -9.20
C ASP A 274 4.68 11.47 -10.26
N LEU A 275 5.37 10.34 -10.08
CA LEU A 275 5.33 9.21 -11.01
C LEU A 275 3.92 8.63 -11.19
N PHE A 276 3.15 8.55 -10.12
CA PHE A 276 1.79 8.02 -10.16
C PHE A 276 0.74 9.07 -10.56
N GLY A 277 1.15 10.34 -10.72
CA GLY A 277 0.30 11.44 -11.15
C GLY A 277 -0.68 11.93 -10.08
N THR A 278 -0.39 11.67 -8.78
CA THR A 278 -1.24 12.10 -7.66
C THR A 278 -0.89 13.50 -7.14
N THR A 279 0.27 14.06 -7.50
CA THR A 279 0.67 15.44 -7.16
C THR A 279 -0.38 16.44 -7.58
N GLY A 280 -0.82 17.30 -6.64
CA GLY A 280 -1.82 18.35 -6.88
C GLY A 280 -3.25 17.84 -7.07
N LYS A 281 -3.56 16.62 -6.63
CA LYS A 281 -4.91 16.03 -6.76
C LYS A 281 -5.78 16.20 -5.51
N ALA A 282 -5.28 16.84 -4.46
CA ALA A 282 -6.05 17.12 -3.25
C ALA A 282 -6.96 18.35 -3.39
#